data_c8fc8c2a63a443b13be5262c94a0334a
#
_entry.id   c8fc8c2a63a443b13be5262c94a0334a
#
_cell.length_a   1.000
_cell.length_b   1.000
_cell.length_c   1.000
_cell.angle_alpha   90.00
_cell.angle_beta   90.00
_cell.angle_gamma   90.00
#
_symmetry.space_group_name_H-M   'P 1'
#
loop_
_entity.id
_entity.type
_entity.pdbx_description
1 polymer ?
#
loop_
_entity_poly.entity_id
_entity_poly.type
_entity_poly.pdbx_seq_one_letter_code
_entity_poly.pdbx_strand_id
1 'polypeptide(L)'
;FSFDFPRQHRSRFLCIADFIRSREAAQRDGRVDVLPFQLVTMGQPIADFANELFAADSYRDYLEVHGIGVQLTEALAEYWHQRVRSELRFGERAMDSEDPDNAQGFFDLEYRGARFSFGYGACPNLEDRAKMMELLEPERIGVELSEELQLHPEQSTDAFVLHHPEAKYFNT
;
A
#
# COMPACT_ATOMS: atom_id res chain seq x y z
N PHE A 1 17.54 3.05 5.70
CA PHE A 1 16.72 3.99 4.96
C PHE A 1 16.11 5.03 5.88
N SER A 2 15.86 6.24 5.36
CA SER A 2 15.16 7.32 6.06
C SER A 2 14.01 7.81 5.19
N PHE A 3 12.84 8.01 5.81
CA PHE A 3 11.65 8.55 5.17
C PHE A 3 11.20 9.77 5.95
N ASP A 4 10.85 10.84 5.26
CA ASP A 4 10.38 12.07 5.84
C ASP A 4 8.90 12.27 5.50
N PHE A 5 8.08 12.46 6.55
CA PHE A 5 6.64 12.60 6.39
C PHE A 5 6.17 13.99 6.82
N PRO A 6 5.44 14.71 5.96
CA PRO A 6 4.90 16.01 6.31
C PRO A 6 3.78 15.88 7.35
N ARG A 7 3.62 16.94 8.13
CA ARG A 7 2.53 17.06 9.09
C ARG A 7 1.38 17.88 8.49
N GLN A 8 0.15 17.46 8.75
CA GLN A 8 -1.02 18.26 8.42
C GLN A 8 -0.95 19.66 9.03
N HIS A 9 -1.35 20.68 8.25
CA HIS A 9 -1.44 22.06 8.73
C HIS A 9 -2.80 22.39 9.34
N ARG A 10 -3.77 21.48 9.21
CA ARG A 10 -5.18 21.68 9.62
C ARG A 10 -5.74 20.41 10.27
N SER A 11 -6.91 20.54 10.85
CA SER A 11 -7.65 19.43 11.45
C SER A 11 -6.89 18.78 12.62
N ARG A 12 -6.62 17.49 12.53
CA ARG A 12 -6.00 16.69 13.59
C ARG A 12 -4.47 16.83 13.69
N PHE A 13 -3.83 17.57 12.76
CA PHE A 13 -2.37 17.73 12.68
C PHE A 13 -1.63 16.40 12.58
N LEU A 14 -2.17 15.44 11.85
CA LEU A 14 -1.61 14.11 11.71
C LEU A 14 -0.31 14.11 10.91
N CYS A 15 0.57 13.19 11.28
CA CYS A 15 1.78 12.87 10.55
C CYS A 15 1.99 11.35 10.63
N ILE A 16 2.39 10.70 9.54
CA ILE A 16 2.63 9.26 9.52
C ILE A 16 3.63 8.84 10.61
N ALA A 17 4.67 9.63 10.85
CA ALA A 17 5.68 9.32 11.86
C ALA A 17 5.12 9.22 13.28
N ASP A 18 3.97 9.85 13.58
CA ASP A 18 3.35 9.80 14.92
C ASP A 18 2.75 8.42 15.24
N PHE A 19 2.50 7.60 14.23
CA PHE A 19 1.98 6.24 14.40
C PHE A 19 3.07 5.20 14.66
N ILE A 20 4.33 5.62 14.68
CA ILE A 20 5.50 4.76 14.88
C ILE A 20 6.18 5.15 16.18
N ARG A 21 6.63 4.16 16.95
CA ARG A 21 7.32 4.37 18.22
C ARG A 21 8.60 5.18 18.02
N SER A 22 8.82 6.14 18.91
CA SER A 22 10.06 6.92 18.88
C SER A 22 11.28 6.07 19.21
N ARG A 23 12.45 6.50 18.73
CA ARG A 23 13.73 5.85 19.04
C ARG A 23 13.99 5.78 20.55
N GLU A 24 13.64 6.84 21.29
CA GLU A 24 13.80 6.91 22.73
C GLU A 24 12.90 5.90 23.46
N ALA A 25 11.68 5.72 22.98
CA ALA A 25 10.77 4.70 23.51
C ALA A 25 11.30 3.28 23.24
N ALA A 26 11.76 3.03 22.03
CA ALA A 26 12.34 1.75 21.64
C ALA A 26 13.61 1.41 22.43
N GLN A 27 14.48 2.38 22.66
CA GLN A 27 15.70 2.21 23.47
C GLN A 27 15.40 1.94 24.94
N ARG A 28 14.31 2.50 25.48
CA ARG A 28 13.94 2.35 26.88
C ARG A 28 13.37 0.96 27.22
N ASP A 29 12.57 0.40 26.34
CA ASP A 29 11.84 -0.87 26.61
C ASP A 29 12.22 -2.03 25.68
N GLY A 30 13.12 -1.80 24.70
CA GLY A 30 13.58 -2.80 23.75
C GLY A 30 12.53 -3.19 22.69
N ARG A 31 11.41 -2.47 22.59
CA ARG A 31 10.33 -2.76 21.63
C ARG A 31 10.44 -1.86 20.43
N VAL A 32 10.39 -2.45 19.24
CA VAL A 32 10.34 -1.77 17.94
C VAL A 32 9.04 -2.07 17.22
N ASP A 33 8.58 -1.13 16.39
CA ASP A 33 7.47 -1.39 15.50
C ASP A 33 7.94 -2.12 14.25
N VAL A 34 7.02 -2.86 13.63
CA VAL A 34 7.21 -3.47 12.32
C VAL A 34 6.46 -2.63 11.30
N LEU A 35 7.14 -2.25 10.23
CA LEU A 35 6.55 -1.52 9.11
C LEU A 35 6.55 -2.43 7.87
N PRO A 36 5.45 -3.12 7.57
CA PRO A 36 5.34 -3.94 6.38
C PRO A 36 5.29 -3.09 5.11
N PHE A 37 6.00 -3.55 4.08
CA PHE A 37 5.88 -3.07 2.72
C PHE A 37 5.25 -4.14 1.85
N GLN A 38 4.43 -3.73 0.90
CA GLN A 38 3.85 -4.63 -0.09
C GLN A 38 3.95 -4.05 -1.49
N LEU A 39 4.09 -4.93 -2.46
CA LEU A 39 4.00 -4.66 -3.88
C LEU A 39 3.19 -5.78 -4.52
N VAL A 40 2.17 -5.43 -5.27
CA VAL A 40 1.31 -6.38 -5.98
C VAL A 40 1.16 -5.98 -7.43
N THR A 41 0.95 -6.97 -8.29
CA THR A 41 0.78 -6.76 -9.73
C THR A 41 -0.17 -7.81 -10.32
N MET A 42 -0.90 -7.44 -11.37
CA MET A 42 -1.60 -8.40 -12.23
C MET A 42 -0.67 -9.04 -13.27
N GLY A 43 0.55 -8.52 -13.38
CA GLY A 43 1.60 -9.06 -14.23
C GLY A 43 1.53 -8.63 -15.70
N GLN A 44 2.62 -8.90 -16.39
CA GLN A 44 2.82 -8.52 -17.79
C GLN A 44 1.74 -9.03 -18.76
N PRO A 45 1.20 -10.26 -18.64
CA PRO A 45 0.19 -10.75 -19.58
C PRO A 45 -1.08 -9.89 -19.70
N ILE A 46 -1.53 -9.27 -18.60
CA ILE A 46 -2.69 -8.37 -18.64
C ILE A 46 -2.33 -7.05 -19.31
N ALA A 47 -1.15 -6.51 -19.04
CA ALA A 47 -0.66 -5.29 -19.68
C ALA A 47 -0.49 -5.50 -21.19
N ASP A 48 0.08 -6.62 -21.61
CA ASP A 48 0.26 -6.97 -23.04
C ASP A 48 -1.09 -7.09 -23.74
N PHE A 49 -2.04 -7.80 -23.14
CA PHE A 49 -3.39 -7.93 -23.71
C PHE A 49 -4.13 -6.58 -23.82
N ALA A 50 -4.03 -5.72 -22.82
CA ALA A 50 -4.58 -4.36 -22.90
C ALA A 50 -3.93 -3.56 -24.05
N ASN A 51 -2.61 -3.64 -24.20
CA ASN A 51 -1.88 -2.97 -25.26
C ASN A 51 -2.25 -3.50 -26.66
N GLU A 52 -2.48 -4.80 -26.82
CA GLU A 52 -2.98 -5.39 -28.07
C GLU A 52 -4.34 -4.83 -28.47
N LEU A 53 -5.26 -4.72 -27.51
CA LEU A 53 -6.58 -4.12 -27.73
C LEU A 53 -6.49 -2.65 -28.13
N PHE A 54 -5.62 -1.90 -27.45
CA PHE A 54 -5.35 -0.50 -27.79
C PHE A 54 -4.80 -0.35 -29.21
N ALA A 55 -3.82 -1.17 -29.60
CA ALA A 55 -3.21 -1.17 -30.91
C ALA A 55 -4.17 -1.58 -32.03
N ALA A 56 -5.20 -2.38 -31.69
CA ALA A 56 -6.27 -2.79 -32.60
C ALA A 56 -7.45 -1.81 -32.70
N ASP A 57 -7.33 -0.60 -32.14
CA ASP A 57 -8.41 0.40 -32.02
C ASP A 57 -9.68 -0.09 -31.29
N SER A 58 -9.57 -1.18 -30.50
CA SER A 58 -10.65 -1.72 -29.67
C SER A 58 -10.73 -1.01 -28.33
N TYR A 59 -10.93 0.31 -28.35
CA TYR A 59 -10.84 1.17 -27.17
C TYR A 59 -11.78 0.77 -26.02
N ARG A 60 -12.99 0.30 -26.34
CA ARG A 60 -13.94 -0.13 -25.34
C ARG A 60 -13.39 -1.33 -24.56
N ASP A 61 -12.94 -2.35 -25.29
CA ASP A 61 -12.42 -3.58 -24.69
C ASP A 61 -11.14 -3.29 -23.91
N TYR A 62 -10.28 -2.40 -24.45
CA TYR A 62 -9.11 -1.91 -23.73
C TYR A 62 -9.47 -1.28 -22.39
N LEU A 63 -10.44 -0.36 -22.36
CA LEU A 63 -10.84 0.30 -21.11
C LEU A 63 -11.47 -0.68 -20.10
N GLU A 64 -12.23 -1.67 -20.59
CA GLU A 64 -12.81 -2.72 -19.74
C GLU A 64 -11.70 -3.60 -19.13
N VAL A 65 -10.76 -4.09 -19.93
CA VAL A 65 -9.63 -4.93 -19.46
C VAL A 65 -8.71 -4.14 -18.52
N HIS A 66 -8.34 -2.93 -18.90
CA HIS A 66 -7.50 -2.06 -18.07
C HIS A 66 -8.18 -1.75 -16.73
N GLY A 67 -9.46 -1.36 -16.75
CA GLY A 67 -10.23 -1.06 -15.54
C GLY A 67 -10.39 -2.25 -14.61
N ILE A 68 -10.68 -3.44 -15.15
CA ILE A 68 -10.73 -4.68 -14.36
C ILE A 68 -9.36 -4.99 -13.76
N GLY A 69 -8.27 -4.85 -14.53
CA GLY A 69 -6.91 -5.06 -14.07
C GLY A 69 -6.56 -4.17 -12.88
N VAL A 70 -6.90 -2.88 -12.94
CA VAL A 70 -6.69 -1.94 -11.84
C VAL A 70 -7.49 -2.34 -10.59
N GLN A 71 -8.78 -2.68 -10.76
CA GLN A 71 -9.62 -3.09 -9.62
C GLN A 71 -9.13 -4.39 -8.97
N LEU A 72 -8.67 -5.35 -9.76
CA LEU A 72 -8.11 -6.60 -9.24
C LEU A 72 -6.77 -6.36 -8.52
N THR A 73 -5.96 -5.41 -8.98
CA THR A 73 -4.73 -4.99 -8.28
C THR A 73 -5.05 -4.43 -6.90
N GLU A 74 -6.05 -3.56 -6.80
CA GLU A 74 -6.50 -3.02 -5.51
C GLU A 74 -7.09 -4.11 -4.59
N ALA A 75 -7.88 -5.02 -5.14
CA ALA A 75 -8.40 -6.16 -4.37
C ALA A 75 -7.28 -7.08 -3.86
N LEU A 76 -6.25 -7.31 -4.66
CA LEU A 76 -5.06 -8.07 -4.25
C LEU A 76 -4.27 -7.35 -3.16
N ALA A 77 -4.15 -6.03 -3.25
CA ALA A 77 -3.52 -5.21 -2.21
C ALA A 77 -4.29 -5.29 -0.89
N GLU A 78 -5.65 -5.29 -0.93
CA GLU A 78 -6.49 -5.49 0.25
C GLU A 78 -6.32 -6.89 0.84
N TYR A 79 -6.30 -7.92 0.00
CA TYR A 79 -6.06 -9.30 0.43
C TYR A 79 -4.70 -9.44 1.16
N TRP A 80 -3.63 -8.84 0.61
CA TRP A 80 -2.33 -8.84 1.27
C TRP A 80 -2.33 -8.03 2.56
N HIS A 81 -3.05 -6.92 2.62
CA HIS A 81 -3.19 -6.15 3.85
C HIS A 81 -3.91 -6.96 4.94
N GLN A 82 -4.97 -7.69 4.59
CA GLN A 82 -5.62 -8.63 5.51
C GLN A 82 -4.62 -9.68 6.03
N ARG A 83 -3.82 -10.26 5.14
CA ARG A 83 -2.80 -11.22 5.51
C ARG A 83 -1.74 -10.62 6.44
N VAL A 84 -1.26 -9.41 6.17
CA VAL A 84 -0.35 -8.67 7.05
C VAL A 84 -0.96 -8.52 8.45
N ARG A 85 -2.23 -8.11 8.56
CA ARG A 85 -2.92 -8.01 9.85
C ARG A 85 -2.97 -9.35 10.58
N SER A 86 -3.26 -10.43 9.87
CA SER A 86 -3.35 -11.77 10.46
C SER A 86 -1.99 -12.33 10.91
N GLU A 87 -0.90 -11.96 10.23
CA GLU A 87 0.46 -12.39 10.54
C GLU A 87 1.12 -11.54 11.63
N LEU A 88 0.78 -10.24 11.73
CA LEU A 88 1.27 -9.32 12.76
C LEU A 88 0.54 -9.54 14.10
N ARG A 89 0.54 -10.72 14.62
CA ARG A 89 -0.08 -11.05 15.90
C ARG A 89 0.68 -10.42 17.07
N PHE A 90 0.23 -9.26 17.52
CA PHE A 90 0.77 -8.61 18.70
C PHE A 90 0.01 -9.03 19.97
N GLY A 91 0.44 -10.13 20.61
CA GLY A 91 -0.06 -10.59 21.89
C GLY A 91 -1.28 -11.51 21.84
N GLU A 92 -1.77 -11.91 23.03
CA GLU A 92 -2.89 -12.87 23.19
C GLU A 92 -4.25 -12.38 22.68
N ARG A 93 -4.38 -11.10 22.40
CA ARG A 93 -5.56 -10.51 21.78
C ARG A 93 -5.34 -10.38 20.28
N ALA A 94 -4.93 -11.51 19.69
CA ALA A 94 -4.76 -11.58 18.26
C ALA A 94 -6.06 -11.20 17.53
N MET A 95 -5.90 -10.54 16.48
CA MET A 95 -6.74 -9.84 15.53
C MET A 95 -7.92 -10.61 14.93
N ASP A 96 -8.18 -11.83 15.34
CA ASP A 96 -9.29 -12.64 14.83
C ASP A 96 -10.68 -11.99 15.02
N SER A 97 -10.74 -10.90 15.79
CA SER A 97 -11.96 -10.12 16.04
C SER A 97 -11.95 -8.69 15.47
N GLU A 98 -10.88 -8.29 14.77
CA GLU A 98 -10.73 -6.90 14.29
C GLU A 98 -11.00 -6.75 12.79
N ASP A 99 -11.03 -7.84 12.04
CA ASP A 99 -11.43 -7.81 10.63
C ASP A 99 -12.96 -7.96 10.51
N PRO A 100 -13.60 -7.23 9.58
CA PRO A 100 -15.04 -7.33 9.39
C PRO A 100 -15.47 -8.70 8.86
N ASP A 101 -16.64 -9.16 9.30
CA ASP A 101 -17.22 -10.46 8.91
C ASP A 101 -17.80 -10.49 7.48
N ASN A 102 -17.83 -9.35 6.80
CA ASN A 102 -18.46 -9.22 5.49
C ASN A 102 -17.72 -8.25 4.57
N ALA A 103 -17.97 -8.35 3.28
CA ALA A 103 -17.31 -7.52 2.28
C ALA A 103 -17.56 -6.02 2.46
N GLN A 104 -18.74 -5.61 2.94
CA GLN A 104 -19.06 -4.20 3.13
C GLN A 104 -18.15 -3.56 4.17
N GLY A 105 -17.87 -4.25 5.29
CA GLY A 105 -16.95 -3.76 6.30
C GLY A 105 -15.52 -3.55 5.77
N PHE A 106 -15.07 -4.37 4.80
CA PHE A 106 -13.79 -4.11 4.12
C PHE A 106 -13.85 -2.87 3.23
N PHE A 107 -14.94 -2.64 2.51
CA PHE A 107 -15.12 -1.40 1.73
C PHE A 107 -15.19 -0.16 2.63
N ASP A 108 -15.78 -0.30 3.81
CA ASP A 108 -15.90 0.80 4.79
C ASP A 108 -14.63 0.95 5.67
N LEU A 109 -13.59 0.16 5.41
CA LEU A 109 -12.32 0.15 6.14
C LEU A 109 -12.49 -0.04 7.66
N GLU A 110 -13.40 -0.91 8.06
CA GLU A 110 -13.73 -1.25 9.45
C GLU A 110 -12.72 -2.22 10.07
N TYR A 111 -11.44 -2.06 9.75
CA TYR A 111 -10.34 -2.84 10.30
C TYR A 111 -9.23 -1.92 10.83
N ARG A 112 -8.29 -2.51 11.57
CA ARG A 112 -7.18 -1.77 12.16
C ARG A 112 -6.13 -1.40 11.12
N GLY A 113 -5.64 -0.14 11.23
CA GLY A 113 -4.56 0.35 10.39
C GLY A 113 -4.99 0.86 9.04
N ALA A 114 -4.01 1.21 8.23
CA ALA A 114 -4.21 1.69 6.88
C ALA A 114 -2.99 1.44 6.00
N ARG A 115 -3.21 1.35 4.69
CA ARG A 115 -2.16 1.39 3.67
C ARG A 115 -1.90 2.82 3.24
N PHE A 116 -0.63 3.11 2.99
CA PHE A 116 -0.19 4.38 2.44
C PHE A 116 0.78 4.12 1.29
N SER A 117 0.64 4.86 0.20
CA SER A 117 1.53 4.79 -0.96
C SER A 117 2.20 6.14 -1.17
N PHE A 118 3.47 6.12 -1.57
CA PHE A 118 4.22 7.34 -1.87
C PHE A 118 3.65 8.05 -3.10
N GLY A 119 3.68 9.39 -3.08
CA GLY A 119 3.06 10.24 -4.08
C GLY A 119 1.61 10.64 -3.77
N TYR A 120 1.03 10.14 -2.67
CA TYR A 120 -0.34 10.47 -2.23
C TYR A 120 -0.34 11.38 -1.00
N GLY A 121 -1.52 11.90 -0.67
CA GLY A 121 -1.69 13.02 0.23
C GLY A 121 -1.01 12.94 1.59
N ALA A 122 -0.89 11.77 2.21
CA ALA A 122 -0.22 11.62 3.51
C ALA A 122 1.31 11.50 3.40
N CYS A 123 1.84 11.11 2.24
CA CYS A 123 3.26 10.93 1.94
C CYS A 123 3.57 11.36 0.49
N PRO A 124 3.51 12.67 0.19
CA PRO A 124 3.53 13.20 -1.17
C PRO A 124 4.88 13.04 -1.89
N ASN A 125 5.96 12.76 -1.16
CA ASN A 125 7.27 12.56 -1.77
C ASN A 125 7.33 11.23 -2.53
N LEU A 126 7.21 11.29 -3.85
CA LEU A 126 7.26 10.11 -4.70
C LEU A 126 8.66 9.49 -4.78
N GLU A 127 9.73 10.26 -4.54
CA GLU A 127 11.12 9.75 -4.57
C GLU A 127 11.36 8.66 -3.52
N ASP A 128 10.61 8.67 -2.43
CA ASP A 128 10.70 7.64 -1.40
C ASP A 128 10.24 6.25 -1.88
N ARG A 129 9.50 6.18 -2.99
CA ARG A 129 9.15 4.91 -3.65
C ARG A 129 10.39 4.13 -4.07
N ALA A 130 11.41 4.81 -4.59
CA ALA A 130 12.66 4.14 -4.99
C ALA A 130 13.32 3.40 -3.83
N LYS A 131 13.30 3.98 -2.61
CA LYS A 131 13.82 3.34 -1.39
C LYS A 131 13.02 2.07 -1.03
N MET A 132 11.71 2.12 -1.21
CA MET A 132 10.84 0.97 -0.97
C MET A 132 11.07 -0.13 -2.01
N MET A 133 11.25 0.22 -3.27
CA MET A 133 11.56 -0.74 -4.33
C MET A 133 12.91 -1.42 -4.10
N GLU A 134 13.93 -0.70 -3.65
CA GLU A 134 15.22 -1.30 -3.27
C GLU A 134 15.05 -2.36 -2.15
N LEU A 135 14.11 -2.16 -1.23
CA LEU A 135 13.81 -3.14 -0.15
C LEU A 135 13.02 -4.35 -0.64
N LEU A 136 12.13 -4.15 -1.62
CA LEU A 136 11.19 -5.19 -2.08
C LEU A 136 11.74 -6.03 -3.23
N GLU A 137 12.77 -5.56 -3.95
CA GLU A 137 13.34 -6.25 -5.12
C GLU A 137 12.23 -6.59 -6.15
N PRO A 138 11.59 -5.57 -6.77
CA PRO A 138 10.35 -5.73 -7.54
C PRO A 138 10.50 -6.65 -8.76
N GLU A 139 11.73 -6.81 -9.29
CA GLU A 139 12.06 -7.68 -10.40
C GLU A 139 11.71 -9.15 -10.12
N ARG A 140 11.68 -9.55 -8.85
CA ARG A 140 11.30 -10.92 -8.42
C ARG A 140 9.89 -11.30 -8.83
N ILE A 141 9.02 -10.31 -9.05
CA ILE A 141 7.63 -10.50 -9.50
C ILE A 141 7.37 -9.84 -10.85
N GLY A 142 8.44 -9.49 -11.58
CA GLY A 142 8.34 -8.90 -12.91
C GLY A 142 7.82 -7.46 -12.92
N VAL A 143 8.09 -6.70 -11.84
CA VAL A 143 7.77 -5.28 -11.77
C VAL A 143 9.05 -4.47 -11.88
N GLU A 144 8.99 -3.38 -12.62
CA GLU A 144 10.08 -2.43 -12.78
C GLU A 144 9.61 -1.02 -12.39
N LEU A 145 10.55 -0.20 -11.91
CA LEU A 145 10.33 1.22 -11.62
C LEU A 145 10.95 2.05 -12.75
N SER A 146 10.14 2.90 -13.39
CA SER A 146 10.66 3.82 -14.44
C SER A 146 11.46 4.98 -13.82
N GLU A 147 12.11 5.77 -14.71
CA GLU A 147 12.80 7.00 -14.31
C GLU A 147 11.85 8.04 -13.70
N GLU A 148 10.57 8.03 -14.10
CA GLU A 148 9.51 8.88 -13.55
C GLU A 148 8.84 8.27 -12.29
N LEU A 149 9.43 7.20 -11.73
CA LEU A 149 8.96 6.52 -10.52
C LEU A 149 7.56 5.87 -10.68
N GLN A 150 7.22 5.44 -11.91
CA GLN A 150 6.02 4.67 -12.20
C GLN A 150 6.32 3.18 -12.20
N LEU A 151 5.38 2.39 -11.71
CA LEU A 151 5.49 0.93 -11.72
C LEU A 151 5.06 0.38 -13.09
N HIS A 152 5.81 -0.57 -13.61
CA HIS A 152 5.49 -1.34 -14.81
C HIS A 152 5.53 -2.84 -14.49
N PRO A 153 4.48 -3.61 -14.90
CA PRO A 153 3.30 -3.18 -15.66
C PRO A 153 2.39 -2.23 -14.85
N GLU A 154 1.56 -1.41 -15.56
CA GLU A 154 0.69 -0.39 -14.93
C GLU A 154 -0.28 -0.94 -13.88
N GLN A 155 -0.77 -2.17 -14.08
CA GLN A 155 -1.63 -2.86 -13.13
C GLN A 155 -0.80 -3.40 -11.94
N SER A 156 -0.07 -2.49 -11.30
CA SER A 156 0.76 -2.72 -10.12
C SER A 156 0.54 -1.61 -9.10
N THR A 157 0.55 -1.96 -7.82
CA THR A 157 0.46 -0.97 -6.75
C THR A 157 1.35 -1.34 -5.57
N ASP A 158 1.91 -0.33 -4.94
CA ASP A 158 2.75 -0.45 -3.76
C ASP A 158 2.08 0.19 -2.54
N ALA A 159 2.47 -0.25 -1.36
CA ALA A 159 2.08 0.40 -0.12
C ALA A 159 2.99 0.00 1.04
N PHE A 160 3.05 0.87 2.05
CA PHE A 160 3.43 0.46 3.38
C PHE A 160 2.21 0.45 4.31
N VAL A 161 2.25 -0.41 5.32
CA VAL A 161 1.13 -0.65 6.21
C VAL A 161 1.43 -0.13 7.60
N LEU A 162 0.59 0.77 8.11
CA LEU A 162 0.61 1.19 9.50
C LEU A 162 -0.43 0.41 10.28
N HIS A 163 0.03 -0.40 11.25
CA HIS A 163 -0.84 -1.21 12.09
C HIS A 163 -1.14 -0.50 13.42
N HIS A 164 -1.70 0.70 13.34
CA HIS A 164 -2.11 1.49 14.49
C HIS A 164 -3.62 1.72 14.44
N PRO A 165 -4.37 1.60 15.56
CA PRO A 165 -5.83 1.74 15.55
C PRO A 165 -6.32 3.10 15.07
N GLU A 166 -5.54 4.15 15.29
CA GLU A 166 -5.86 5.52 14.86
C GLU A 166 -5.34 5.85 13.45
N ALA A 167 -4.56 4.94 12.82
CA ALA A 167 -4.07 5.14 11.46
C ALA A 167 -5.21 4.92 10.47
N LYS A 168 -5.82 6.02 10.06
CA LYS A 168 -6.80 6.09 8.97
C LYS A 168 -6.23 7.01 7.90
N TYR A 169 -6.61 6.79 6.65
CA TYR A 169 -6.10 7.60 5.54
C TYR A 169 -6.42 9.09 5.76
N PHE A 170 -5.46 9.95 5.46
CA PHE A 170 -5.57 11.41 5.55
C PHE A 170 -4.72 12.09 4.48
N ASN A 171 -4.99 13.36 4.23
CA ASN A 171 -4.17 14.23 3.40
C ASN A 171 -3.46 15.28 4.25
N THR A 172 -2.25 15.65 3.87
CA THR A 172 -1.45 16.71 4.50
C THR A 172 -1.63 18.07 3.81
#